data_84ea2f425d8ae949e00d244b20b9bb34
#
_entry.id   84ea2f425d8ae949e00d244b20b9bb34
#
_cell.length_a   1.000
_cell.length_b   1.000
_cell.length_c   1.000
_cell.angle_alpha   90.00
_cell.angle_beta   90.00
_cell.angle_gamma   90.00
#
_symmetry.space_group_name_H-M   'P 1'
#
loop_
_entity.id
_entity.type
_entity.pdbx_description
1 polymer ?
#
loop_
_entity_poly.entity_id
_entity_poly.type
_entity_poly.pdbx_seq_one_letter_code
_entity_poly.pdbx_strand_id
1 'polypeptide(L)'
;WTTSTGSAACSLPDSVRIRMATLRFSFGTMGSGKSTVALQIHHNLQSRQLSGLLLTKLDREGGQVTSRLGVAADAVEVAADLDLYRLALAHWPIHYLVCDEAQFYSPEQCDQLARVVDDLAVDVYAFGLITDFRGMLFDGTRRLLEVADERVPMQVEARCWCGGRATHNARVVNGVVTFEGETVVVGDTEDAGDPPLFGDVVRYELLCRRHY
;
A
#
# COMPACT_ATOMS: atom_id res chain seq x y z
N TRP A 1 42.57 7.92 52.60
CA TRP A 1 41.29 8.56 52.15
C TRP A 1 41.06 8.18 50.74
N THR A 2 40.28 7.10 50.51
CA THR A 2 39.79 6.67 49.21
C THR A 2 38.27 6.89 49.19
N THR A 3 37.84 7.88 48.44
CA THR A 3 36.40 8.10 48.14
C THR A 3 36.01 7.35 46.89
N SER A 4 35.26 6.26 47.08
CA SER A 4 34.58 5.53 46.00
C SER A 4 33.28 6.29 45.64
N THR A 5 33.23 6.88 44.44
CA THR A 5 31.99 7.41 43.86
C THR A 5 31.33 6.30 43.07
N GLY A 6 30.37 5.63 43.67
CA GLY A 6 29.49 4.68 42.96
C GLY A 6 28.56 5.44 42.03
N SER A 7 28.75 5.26 40.72
CA SER A 7 27.80 5.66 39.70
C SER A 7 26.61 4.72 39.77
N ALA A 8 25.50 5.18 40.31
CA ALA A 8 24.21 4.46 40.19
C ALA A 8 23.70 4.60 38.75
N ALA A 9 23.91 3.57 37.96
CA ALA A 9 23.23 3.43 36.70
C ALA A 9 21.73 3.25 36.98
N CYS A 10 20.93 4.25 36.62
CA CYS A 10 19.47 4.17 36.64
C CYS A 10 19.02 3.14 35.61
N SER A 11 18.88 1.88 36.01
CA SER A 11 18.26 0.85 35.20
C SER A 11 16.76 1.03 35.29
N LEU A 12 16.16 1.50 34.21
CA LEU A 12 14.70 1.45 34.03
C LEU A 12 14.26 -0.02 34.09
N PRO A 13 13.13 -0.32 34.78
CA PRO A 13 12.64 -1.69 34.87
C PRO A 13 12.28 -2.22 33.51
N ASP A 14 12.65 -3.46 33.19
CA ASP A 14 12.45 -4.20 31.93
C ASP A 14 10.97 -4.41 31.51
N SER A 15 10.00 -3.84 32.23
CA SER A 15 8.57 -4.12 32.08
C SER A 15 7.77 -3.08 31.29
N VAL A 16 8.40 -2.08 30.68
CA VAL A 16 7.69 -1.15 29.78
C VAL A 16 8.45 -1.07 28.46
N ARG A 17 8.47 -2.15 27.71
CA ARG A 17 8.59 -2.03 26.26
C ARG A 17 7.26 -1.45 25.78
N ILE A 18 7.17 -0.13 25.71
CA ILE A 18 6.13 0.55 24.95
C ILE A 18 6.30 0.03 23.54
N ARG A 19 5.41 -0.87 23.10
CA ARG A 19 5.33 -1.27 21.70
C ARG A 19 4.96 0.00 20.94
N MET A 20 5.91 0.58 20.26
CA MET A 20 5.64 1.71 19.37
C MET A 20 4.93 1.13 18.14
N ALA A 21 3.76 1.66 17.83
CA ALA A 21 3.08 1.39 16.58
C ALA A 21 3.94 1.92 15.42
N THR A 22 3.76 1.38 14.23
CA THR A 22 4.56 1.75 13.05
C THR A 22 3.68 2.00 11.83
N LEU A 23 4.07 2.99 11.03
CA LEU A 23 3.59 3.16 9.67
C LEU A 23 4.53 2.43 8.71
N ARG A 24 4.06 1.31 8.16
CA ARG A 24 4.80 0.54 7.15
C ARG A 24 4.21 0.78 5.78
N PHE A 25 5.02 1.24 4.84
CA PHE A 25 4.64 1.36 3.44
C PHE A 25 5.31 0.28 2.58
N SER A 26 4.50 -0.62 2.03
CA SER A 26 4.91 -1.70 1.13
C SER A 26 4.53 -1.34 -0.30
N PHE A 27 5.50 -1.26 -1.21
CA PHE A 27 5.29 -0.78 -2.56
C PHE A 27 5.91 -1.68 -3.62
N GLY A 28 5.32 -1.67 -4.81
CA GLY A 28 5.82 -2.47 -5.94
C GLY A 28 5.08 -2.16 -7.23
N THR A 29 5.36 -2.96 -8.27
CA THR A 29 4.63 -2.90 -9.54
C THR A 29 3.24 -3.54 -9.42
N MET A 30 2.42 -3.40 -10.44
CA MET A 30 1.21 -4.23 -10.59
C MET A 30 1.59 -5.71 -10.50
N GLY A 31 0.69 -6.56 -9.99
CA GLY A 31 0.99 -7.99 -9.84
C GLY A 31 2.06 -8.36 -8.81
N SER A 32 2.57 -7.42 -8.00
CA SER A 32 3.58 -7.71 -6.97
C SER A 32 3.02 -8.33 -5.67
N GLY A 33 1.75 -8.75 -5.67
CA GLY A 33 1.13 -9.44 -4.53
C GLY A 33 0.71 -8.52 -3.38
N LYS A 34 0.63 -7.19 -3.59
CA LYS A 34 0.26 -6.22 -2.54
C LYS A 34 -1.05 -6.57 -1.86
N SER A 35 -2.15 -6.64 -2.60
CA SER A 35 -3.48 -6.95 -2.06
C SER A 35 -3.53 -8.34 -1.40
N THR A 36 -2.79 -9.32 -1.94
CA THR A 36 -2.69 -10.66 -1.31
C THR A 36 -2.04 -10.57 0.07
N VAL A 37 -0.93 -9.82 0.21
CA VAL A 37 -0.25 -9.64 1.50
C VAL A 37 -1.09 -8.79 2.45
N ALA A 38 -1.78 -7.75 1.94
CA ALA A 38 -2.72 -6.94 2.72
C ALA A 38 -3.80 -7.80 3.36
N LEU A 39 -4.47 -8.64 2.55
CA LEU A 39 -5.50 -9.58 3.01
C LEU A 39 -4.93 -10.61 3.99
N GLN A 40 -3.72 -11.14 3.74
CA GLN A 40 -3.08 -12.08 4.65
C GLN A 40 -2.76 -11.46 6.00
N ILE A 41 -2.26 -10.22 6.04
CA ILE A 41 -2.01 -9.49 7.30
C ILE A 41 -3.33 -9.29 8.04
N HIS A 42 -4.36 -8.77 7.35
CA HIS A 42 -5.67 -8.56 7.93
C HIS A 42 -6.22 -9.85 8.55
N HIS A 43 -6.23 -10.96 7.81
CA HIS A 43 -6.67 -12.28 8.31
C HIS A 43 -5.87 -12.75 9.53
N ASN A 44 -4.54 -12.63 9.48
CA ASN A 44 -3.67 -13.10 10.57
C ASN A 44 -3.90 -12.30 11.87
N LEU A 45 -4.11 -10.99 11.77
CA LEU A 45 -4.37 -10.14 12.93
C LEU A 45 -5.77 -10.42 13.51
N GLN A 46 -6.79 -10.56 12.66
CA GLN A 46 -8.14 -10.95 13.09
C GLN A 46 -8.17 -12.32 13.77
N SER A 47 -7.42 -13.31 13.25
CA SER A 47 -7.34 -14.65 13.86
C SER A 47 -6.70 -14.63 15.26
N ARG A 48 -6.01 -13.55 15.62
CA ARG A 48 -5.49 -13.28 16.97
C ARG A 48 -6.38 -12.35 17.80
N GLN A 49 -7.63 -12.15 17.38
CA GLN A 49 -8.62 -11.28 18.04
C GLN A 49 -8.19 -9.80 18.12
N LEU A 50 -7.29 -9.37 17.25
CA LEU A 50 -6.96 -7.98 17.08
C LEU A 50 -8.00 -7.34 16.16
N SER A 51 -8.66 -6.28 16.63
CA SER A 51 -9.61 -5.49 15.83
C SER A 51 -8.87 -4.48 14.96
N GLY A 52 -9.33 -4.28 13.75
CA GLY A 52 -8.78 -3.28 12.82
C GLY A 52 -9.63 -3.16 11.57
N LEU A 53 -9.27 -2.22 10.71
CA LEU A 53 -9.98 -1.92 9.47
C LEU A 53 -9.12 -2.25 8.26
N LEU A 54 -9.79 -2.78 7.22
CA LEU A 54 -9.25 -2.87 5.88
C LEU A 54 -9.82 -1.70 5.06
N LEU A 55 -8.96 -0.93 4.44
CA LEU A 55 -9.30 0.28 3.68
C LEU A 55 -8.84 0.11 2.23
N THR A 56 -9.63 0.58 1.27
CA THR A 56 -9.24 0.59 -0.16
C THR A 56 -9.69 1.88 -0.83
N LYS A 57 -9.03 2.25 -1.92
CA LYS A 57 -9.46 3.35 -2.78
C LYS A 57 -9.60 2.84 -4.21
N LEU A 58 -10.61 3.35 -4.94
CA LEU A 58 -10.96 2.92 -6.28
C LEU A 58 -11.39 1.44 -6.33
N ASP A 59 -12.30 1.08 -5.45
CA ASP A 59 -12.86 -0.26 -5.45
C ASP A 59 -13.66 -0.53 -6.73
N ARG A 60 -13.35 -1.67 -7.36
CA ARG A 60 -14.05 -2.15 -8.57
C ARG A 60 -15.33 -2.91 -8.26
N GLU A 61 -15.50 -3.37 -7.01
CA GLU A 61 -16.54 -4.33 -6.62
C GLU A 61 -17.40 -3.87 -5.43
N GLY A 62 -17.41 -2.56 -5.09
CA GLY A 62 -18.34 -2.01 -4.09
C GLY A 62 -18.01 -2.36 -2.63
N GLY A 63 -16.80 -2.05 -2.14
CA GLY A 63 -16.43 -2.19 -0.72
C GLY A 63 -15.69 -3.48 -0.38
N GLN A 64 -14.99 -4.10 -1.34
CA GLN A 64 -14.16 -5.28 -1.12
C GLN A 64 -12.74 -5.10 -1.65
N VAL A 65 -11.75 -5.60 -0.91
CA VAL A 65 -10.41 -5.84 -1.45
C VAL A 65 -10.36 -7.25 -1.98
N THR A 66 -10.07 -7.38 -3.27
CA THR A 66 -9.93 -8.68 -3.94
C THR A 66 -8.50 -8.86 -4.43
N SER A 67 -7.88 -9.98 -4.09
CA SER A 67 -6.60 -10.35 -4.68
C SER A 67 -6.82 -11.07 -6.01
N ARG A 68 -5.86 -10.97 -6.93
CA ARG A 68 -5.86 -11.75 -8.20
C ARG A 68 -5.90 -13.28 -7.99
N LEU A 69 -5.61 -13.74 -6.78
CA LEU A 69 -5.70 -15.15 -6.41
C LEU A 69 -7.10 -15.56 -5.91
N GLY A 70 -8.10 -14.66 -6.01
CA GLY A 70 -9.48 -14.93 -5.62
C GLY A 70 -9.77 -14.86 -4.11
N VAL A 71 -8.87 -14.26 -3.32
CA VAL A 71 -9.14 -13.97 -1.90
C VAL A 71 -9.74 -12.58 -1.79
N ALA A 72 -10.85 -12.44 -1.09
CA ALA A 72 -11.55 -11.18 -0.90
C ALA A 72 -11.90 -10.95 0.58
N ALA A 73 -12.01 -9.69 0.98
CA ALA A 73 -12.51 -9.26 2.29
C ALA A 73 -13.22 -7.91 2.18
N ASP A 74 -14.22 -7.70 3.03
CA ASP A 74 -14.92 -6.43 3.11
C ASP A 74 -13.97 -5.31 3.56
N ALA A 75 -14.08 -4.16 2.92
CA ALA A 75 -13.22 -3.01 3.15
C ALA A 75 -14.03 -1.70 3.18
N VAL A 76 -13.50 -0.71 3.86
CA VAL A 76 -14.02 0.66 3.83
C VAL A 76 -13.42 1.38 2.62
N GLU A 77 -14.27 1.93 1.76
CA GLU A 77 -13.82 2.75 0.64
C GLU A 77 -13.32 4.10 1.14
N VAL A 78 -12.12 4.49 0.71
CA VAL A 78 -11.49 5.77 1.06
C VAL A 78 -11.92 6.83 0.06
N ALA A 79 -13.01 7.55 0.35
CA ALA A 79 -13.44 8.71 -0.41
C ALA A 79 -12.42 9.86 -0.32
N ALA A 80 -12.47 10.80 -1.26
CA ALA A 80 -11.51 11.91 -1.31
C ALA A 80 -11.56 12.82 -0.08
N ASP A 81 -12.72 12.96 0.52
CA ASP A 81 -13.00 13.79 1.70
C ASP A 81 -13.00 13.02 3.04
N LEU A 82 -12.73 11.70 3.00
CA LEU A 82 -12.70 10.89 4.21
C LEU A 82 -11.48 11.23 5.07
N ASP A 83 -11.73 11.64 6.31
CA ASP A 83 -10.71 11.84 7.34
C ASP A 83 -10.35 10.50 8.00
N LEU A 84 -9.17 9.97 7.70
CA LEU A 84 -8.71 8.65 8.17
C LEU A 84 -8.40 8.66 9.68
N TYR A 85 -7.99 9.80 10.23
CA TYR A 85 -7.75 9.90 11.67
C TYR A 85 -9.07 9.85 12.45
N ARG A 86 -10.10 10.58 12.00
CA ARG A 86 -11.44 10.53 12.60
C ARG A 86 -12.07 9.16 12.43
N LEU A 87 -11.87 8.50 11.29
CA LEU A 87 -12.34 7.13 11.07
C LEU A 87 -11.72 6.19 12.11
N ALA A 88 -10.40 6.22 12.31
CA ALA A 88 -9.72 5.40 13.30
C ALA A 88 -10.22 5.69 14.73
N LEU A 89 -10.40 6.96 15.06
CA LEU A 89 -10.92 7.38 16.36
C LEU A 89 -12.37 6.93 16.62
N ALA A 90 -13.21 6.93 15.60
CA ALA A 90 -14.61 6.46 15.71
C ALA A 90 -14.72 4.94 15.94
N HIS A 91 -13.69 4.18 15.55
CA HIS A 91 -13.63 2.72 15.77
C HIS A 91 -12.74 2.33 16.95
N TRP A 92 -12.26 3.31 17.72
CA TRP A 92 -11.44 3.04 18.91
C TRP A 92 -12.18 2.18 19.95
N PRO A 93 -11.52 1.16 20.58
CA PRO A 93 -10.12 0.79 20.39
C PRO A 93 -9.91 -0.17 19.22
N ILE A 94 -8.98 0.18 18.31
CA ILE A 94 -8.50 -0.69 17.24
C ILE A 94 -6.98 -0.86 17.35
N HIS A 95 -6.47 -1.92 16.74
CA HIS A 95 -5.06 -2.29 16.84
C HIS A 95 -4.29 -1.99 15.56
N TYR A 96 -4.98 -1.99 14.40
CA TYR A 96 -4.32 -1.80 13.11
C TYR A 96 -5.26 -1.23 12.04
N LEU A 97 -4.65 -0.60 11.03
CA LEU A 97 -5.26 -0.29 9.74
C LEU A 97 -4.46 -1.00 8.64
N VAL A 98 -5.15 -1.62 7.68
CA VAL A 98 -4.55 -2.10 6.43
C VAL A 98 -5.12 -1.27 5.30
N CYS A 99 -4.27 -0.58 4.54
CA CYS A 99 -4.65 0.37 3.50
C CYS A 99 -4.15 -0.16 2.15
N ASP A 100 -5.05 -0.65 1.30
CA ASP A 100 -4.72 -1.03 -0.07
C ASP A 100 -4.94 0.13 -1.03
N GLU A 101 -4.26 0.08 -2.19
CA GLU A 101 -4.25 1.13 -3.23
C GLU A 101 -3.90 2.53 -2.67
N ALA A 102 -3.04 2.58 -1.65
CA ALA A 102 -2.69 3.80 -0.92
C ALA A 102 -1.94 4.84 -1.76
N GLN A 103 -1.45 4.51 -2.96
CA GLN A 103 -0.88 5.47 -3.90
C GLN A 103 -1.90 6.54 -4.32
N PHE A 104 -3.21 6.24 -4.24
CA PHE A 104 -4.27 7.16 -4.59
C PHE A 104 -4.76 8.02 -3.42
N TYR A 105 -4.22 7.85 -2.22
CA TYR A 105 -4.54 8.70 -1.07
C TYR A 105 -3.97 10.10 -1.29
N SER A 106 -4.67 11.11 -0.76
CA SER A 106 -4.11 12.46 -0.76
C SER A 106 -2.93 12.56 0.23
N PRO A 107 -2.02 13.54 0.05
CA PRO A 107 -0.95 13.79 1.02
C PRO A 107 -1.50 14.00 2.45
N GLU A 108 -2.64 14.67 2.60
CA GLU A 108 -3.30 14.90 3.88
C GLU A 108 -3.78 13.57 4.50
N GLN A 109 -4.34 12.67 3.69
CA GLN A 109 -4.74 11.33 4.16
C GLN A 109 -3.52 10.52 4.62
N CYS A 110 -2.38 10.65 3.94
CA CYS A 110 -1.13 10.02 4.38
C CYS A 110 -0.62 10.60 5.71
N ASP A 111 -0.71 11.91 5.91
CA ASP A 111 -0.38 12.56 7.19
C ASP A 111 -1.33 12.13 8.32
N GLN A 112 -2.61 11.92 8.01
CA GLN A 112 -3.58 11.38 8.97
C GLN A 112 -3.21 9.95 9.39
N LEU A 113 -2.69 9.11 8.48
CA LEU A 113 -2.20 7.77 8.84
C LEU A 113 -0.98 7.84 9.78
N ALA A 114 -0.04 8.75 9.56
CA ALA A 114 1.08 8.96 10.47
C ALA A 114 0.58 9.38 11.88
N ARG A 115 -0.40 10.30 11.94
CA ARG A 115 -1.02 10.68 13.22
C ARG A 115 -1.77 9.54 13.91
N VAL A 116 -2.40 8.63 13.16
CA VAL A 116 -3.02 7.42 13.73
C VAL A 116 -1.98 6.58 14.47
N VAL A 117 -0.77 6.45 13.90
CA VAL A 117 0.34 5.76 14.56
C VAL A 117 0.81 6.51 15.79
N ASP A 118 1.07 7.81 15.66
CA ASP A 118 1.69 8.62 16.71
C ASP A 118 0.74 8.86 17.90
N ASP A 119 -0.51 9.23 17.62
CA ASP A 119 -1.48 9.69 18.64
C ASP A 119 -2.30 8.53 19.23
N LEU A 120 -2.60 7.49 18.42
CA LEU A 120 -3.51 6.40 18.82
C LEU A 120 -2.78 5.09 19.09
N ALA A 121 -1.49 4.99 18.80
CA ALA A 121 -0.66 3.78 18.91
C ALA A 121 -1.25 2.59 18.11
N VAL A 122 -1.76 2.85 16.90
CA VAL A 122 -2.35 1.89 15.97
C VAL A 122 -1.36 1.60 14.84
N ASP A 123 -1.06 0.33 14.59
CA ASP A 123 -0.20 -0.07 13.47
C ASP A 123 -0.87 0.23 12.12
N VAL A 124 -0.13 0.77 11.16
CA VAL A 124 -0.61 1.05 9.81
C VAL A 124 0.21 0.30 8.77
N TYR A 125 -0.46 -0.52 7.97
CA TYR A 125 0.10 -1.28 6.85
C TYR A 125 -0.44 -0.71 5.55
N ALA A 126 0.31 0.17 4.90
CA ALA A 126 -0.07 0.77 3.63
C ALA A 126 0.58 0.02 2.45
N PHE A 127 -0.21 -0.23 1.40
CA PHE A 127 0.21 -0.91 0.18
C PHE A 127 -0.10 -0.05 -1.03
N GLY A 128 0.84 0.07 -1.96
CA GLY A 128 0.64 0.90 -3.14
C GLY A 128 1.61 0.66 -4.29
N LEU A 129 1.28 1.24 -5.44
CA LEU A 129 2.20 1.33 -6.59
C LEU A 129 3.24 2.41 -6.31
N ILE A 130 4.46 2.22 -6.84
CA ILE A 130 5.49 3.25 -6.70
C ILE A 130 5.31 4.37 -7.73
N THR A 131 5.12 4.01 -9.00
CA THR A 131 4.97 4.97 -10.11
C THR A 131 3.76 4.64 -10.96
N ASP A 132 3.24 5.66 -11.62
CA ASP A 132 2.29 5.52 -12.71
C ASP A 132 2.97 4.96 -13.99
N PHE A 133 2.21 4.85 -15.08
CA PHE A 133 2.72 4.39 -16.37
C PHE A 133 3.65 5.40 -17.08
N ARG A 134 3.79 6.61 -16.56
CA ARG A 134 4.75 7.64 -17.03
C ARG A 134 6.05 7.62 -16.23
N GLY A 135 6.18 6.69 -15.25
CA GLY A 135 7.32 6.62 -14.36
C GLY A 135 7.35 7.68 -13.26
N MET A 136 6.24 8.42 -13.06
CA MET A 136 6.13 9.46 -12.05
C MET A 136 5.55 8.87 -10.75
N LEU A 137 6.07 9.31 -9.60
CA LEU A 137 5.50 8.95 -8.31
C LEU A 137 4.06 9.47 -8.20
N PHE A 138 3.15 8.62 -7.70
CA PHE A 138 1.86 9.10 -7.23
C PHE A 138 2.04 10.00 -6.00
N ASP A 139 1.13 10.95 -5.79
CA ASP A 139 1.22 11.89 -4.67
C ASP A 139 1.14 11.19 -3.32
N GLY A 140 0.24 10.21 -3.15
CA GLY A 140 0.15 9.38 -1.95
C GLY A 140 1.43 8.57 -1.73
N THR A 141 1.99 7.98 -2.78
CA THR A 141 3.26 7.25 -2.70
C THR A 141 4.39 8.16 -2.26
N ARG A 142 4.50 9.35 -2.86
CA ARG A 142 5.52 10.34 -2.48
C ARG A 142 5.44 10.64 -1.00
N ARG A 143 4.23 10.96 -0.51
CA ARG A 143 4.04 11.32 0.88
C ARG A 143 4.30 10.15 1.83
N LEU A 144 3.84 8.94 1.50
CA LEU A 144 4.13 7.74 2.30
C LEU A 144 5.63 7.42 2.36
N LEU A 145 6.38 7.62 1.26
CA LEU A 145 7.84 7.47 1.27
C LEU A 145 8.53 8.47 2.18
N GLU A 146 7.97 9.67 2.36
CA GLU A 146 8.50 10.71 3.25
C GLU A 146 8.24 10.39 4.73
N VAL A 147 7.02 9.93 5.08
CA VAL A 147 6.56 9.84 6.47
C VAL A 147 6.61 8.43 7.08
N ALA A 148 6.68 7.35 6.28
CA ALA A 148 6.65 6.00 6.80
C ALA A 148 7.92 5.65 7.61
N ASP A 149 7.73 4.94 8.73
CA ASP A 149 8.82 4.37 9.53
C ASP A 149 9.55 3.27 8.77
N GLU A 150 8.78 2.42 8.09
CA GLU A 150 9.32 1.30 7.31
C GLU A 150 8.90 1.42 5.83
N ARG A 151 9.87 1.29 4.93
CA ARG A 151 9.69 1.34 3.47
C ARG A 151 10.11 0.00 2.89
N VAL A 152 9.14 -0.81 2.46
CA VAL A 152 9.35 -2.20 2.05
C VAL A 152 9.08 -2.38 0.56
N PRO A 153 10.10 -2.55 -0.28
CA PRO A 153 9.88 -2.89 -1.67
C PRO A 153 9.37 -4.33 -1.78
N MET A 154 8.21 -4.50 -2.39
CA MET A 154 7.65 -5.81 -2.69
C MET A 154 8.12 -6.28 -4.05
N GLN A 155 8.68 -7.47 -4.09
CA GLN A 155 9.25 -8.04 -5.29
C GLN A 155 8.70 -9.44 -5.48
N VAL A 156 7.75 -9.56 -6.41
CA VAL A 156 7.41 -10.83 -7.02
C VAL A 156 8.19 -10.94 -8.32
N GLU A 157 8.47 -12.13 -8.77
CA GLU A 157 9.22 -12.38 -9.99
C GLU A 157 8.36 -12.03 -11.21
N ALA A 158 8.29 -10.73 -11.54
CA ALA A 158 7.65 -10.23 -12.74
C ALA A 158 8.65 -10.13 -13.87
N ARG A 159 8.30 -10.66 -15.06
CA ARG A 159 9.16 -10.72 -16.23
C ARG A 159 8.67 -9.79 -17.33
N CYS A 160 9.63 -9.11 -17.96
CA CYS A 160 9.45 -8.36 -19.19
C CYS A 160 9.45 -9.32 -20.40
N TRP A 161 9.01 -8.88 -21.56
CA TRP A 161 9.06 -9.62 -22.83
C TRP A 161 10.43 -10.24 -23.16
N CYS A 162 11.51 -9.56 -22.77
CA CYS A 162 12.87 -10.06 -22.99
C CYS A 162 13.33 -11.08 -21.96
N GLY A 163 12.47 -11.51 -21.03
CA GLY A 163 12.82 -12.40 -19.92
C GLY A 163 13.54 -11.70 -18.76
N GLY A 164 13.93 -10.42 -18.90
CA GLY A 164 14.53 -9.64 -17.82
C GLY A 164 13.51 -9.26 -16.75
N ARG A 165 14.00 -8.86 -15.57
CA ARG A 165 13.14 -8.42 -14.47
C ARG A 165 12.34 -7.19 -14.86
N ALA A 166 11.02 -7.22 -14.66
CA ALA A 166 10.14 -6.09 -14.87
C ALA A 166 10.12 -5.18 -13.64
N THR A 167 10.19 -3.87 -13.87
CA THR A 167 10.28 -2.84 -12.82
C THR A 167 9.35 -1.66 -13.05
N HIS A 168 8.65 -1.62 -14.18
CA HIS A 168 7.79 -0.52 -14.57
C HIS A 168 6.41 -1.04 -14.99
N ASN A 169 5.38 -0.27 -14.68
CA ASN A 169 4.04 -0.48 -15.22
C ASN A 169 3.94 0.34 -16.51
N ALA A 170 3.83 -0.30 -17.64
CA ALA A 170 3.70 0.34 -18.95
C ALA A 170 2.25 0.32 -19.42
N ARG A 171 1.78 1.42 -19.98
CA ARG A 171 0.52 1.47 -20.72
C ARG A 171 0.82 1.15 -22.17
N VAL A 172 0.14 0.13 -22.70
CA VAL A 172 0.33 -0.34 -24.08
C VAL A 172 -0.98 -0.16 -24.83
N VAL A 173 -0.93 0.59 -25.95
CA VAL A 173 -2.07 0.81 -26.82
C VAL A 173 -1.73 0.21 -28.17
N ASN A 174 -2.54 -0.74 -28.64
CA ASN A 174 -2.33 -1.45 -29.90
C ASN A 174 -0.91 -2.03 -30.07
N GLY A 175 -0.34 -2.52 -28.97
CA GLY A 175 1.01 -3.11 -28.95
C GLY A 175 2.17 -2.12 -28.82
N VAL A 176 1.90 -0.81 -28.69
CA VAL A 176 2.91 0.25 -28.55
C VAL A 176 2.86 0.85 -27.14
N VAL A 177 4.01 0.97 -26.46
CA VAL A 177 4.10 1.68 -25.17
C VAL A 177 3.78 3.15 -25.37
N THR A 178 2.89 3.69 -24.53
CA THR A 178 2.47 5.10 -24.59
C THR A 178 2.57 5.76 -23.22
N PHE A 179 2.91 7.03 -23.20
CA PHE A 179 2.96 7.90 -22.03
C PHE A 179 1.79 8.90 -22.00
N GLU A 180 0.88 8.81 -22.96
CA GLU A 180 -0.30 9.67 -23.05
C GLU A 180 -1.52 9.01 -22.43
N GLY A 181 -2.46 9.81 -21.92
CA GLY A 181 -3.72 9.37 -21.32
C GLY A 181 -3.83 9.68 -19.83
N GLU A 182 -4.99 9.37 -19.26
CA GLU A 182 -5.26 9.60 -17.84
C GLU A 182 -4.51 8.59 -16.95
N THR A 183 -4.06 9.04 -15.78
CA THR A 183 -3.29 8.21 -14.82
C THR A 183 -4.15 7.26 -14.01
N VAL A 184 -5.44 7.54 -13.91
CA VAL A 184 -6.42 6.73 -13.19
C VAL A 184 -7.32 6.06 -14.22
N VAL A 185 -6.83 5.00 -14.86
CA VAL A 185 -7.70 4.11 -15.62
C VAL A 185 -7.79 2.81 -14.85
N VAL A 186 -8.99 2.49 -14.41
CA VAL A 186 -9.32 1.16 -13.88
C VAL A 186 -9.23 0.18 -15.04
N GLY A 187 -8.03 -0.33 -15.31
CA GLY A 187 -7.76 -1.24 -16.41
C GLY A 187 -7.25 -2.57 -15.90
N ASP A 188 -7.83 -3.65 -16.37
CA ASP A 188 -7.32 -4.99 -16.12
C ASP A 188 -6.01 -5.21 -16.87
N THR A 189 -5.06 -5.86 -16.18
CA THR A 189 -3.80 -6.30 -16.79
C THR A 189 -3.91 -7.67 -17.46
N GLU A 190 -5.04 -8.38 -17.25
CA GLU A 190 -5.28 -9.71 -17.79
C GLU A 190 -6.80 -9.92 -17.93
N ASP A 191 -7.18 -10.60 -18.97
CA ASP A 191 -8.52 -10.86 -19.52
C ASP A 191 -9.05 -9.74 -20.41
N ALA A 192 -8.28 -9.47 -21.48
CA ALA A 192 -8.91 -9.06 -22.69
C ALA A 192 -9.75 -10.27 -23.18
N GLY A 193 -11.01 -10.29 -22.82
CA GLY A 193 -12.00 -10.94 -23.67
C GLY A 193 -11.73 -10.51 -25.12
N ASP A 194 -12.33 -11.13 -26.10
CA ASP A 194 -12.13 -10.80 -27.52
C ASP A 194 -11.94 -9.30 -27.73
N PRO A 195 -10.88 -8.86 -28.43
CA PRO A 195 -10.60 -7.45 -28.62
C PRO A 195 -11.85 -6.75 -29.16
N PRO A 196 -12.18 -5.55 -28.65
CA PRO A 196 -13.36 -4.84 -29.12
C PRO A 196 -13.29 -4.70 -30.63
N LEU A 197 -14.39 -4.99 -31.32
CA LEU A 197 -14.49 -4.89 -32.78
C LEU A 197 -14.21 -3.50 -33.34
N PHE A 198 -14.25 -2.46 -32.45
CA PHE A 198 -13.95 -1.07 -32.74
C PHE A 198 -13.37 -0.41 -31.50
N GLY A 199 -12.21 0.24 -31.61
CA GLY A 199 -11.54 1.00 -30.57
C GLY A 199 -10.11 0.54 -30.30
N ASP A 200 -9.35 1.35 -29.56
CA ASP A 200 -7.97 1.03 -29.17
C ASP A 200 -7.96 -0.04 -28.07
N VAL A 201 -7.11 -1.05 -28.26
CA VAL A 201 -6.83 -2.05 -27.22
C VAL A 201 -5.81 -1.47 -26.24
N VAL A 202 -6.29 -1.09 -25.07
CA VAL A 202 -5.46 -0.54 -23.97
C VAL A 202 -5.24 -1.62 -22.92
N ARG A 203 -3.99 -1.90 -22.60
CA ARG A 203 -3.61 -2.83 -21.51
C ARG A 203 -2.41 -2.30 -20.74
N TYR A 204 -2.24 -2.80 -19.50
CA TYR A 204 -1.07 -2.52 -18.69
C TYR A 204 -0.15 -3.73 -18.67
N GLU A 205 1.14 -3.51 -18.94
CA GLU A 205 2.14 -4.56 -18.98
C GLU A 205 3.32 -4.23 -18.05
N LEU A 206 3.97 -5.30 -17.56
CA LEU A 206 5.14 -5.17 -16.71
C LEU A 206 6.39 -5.26 -17.56
N LEU A 207 7.14 -4.16 -17.62
CA LEU A 207 8.33 -4.05 -18.46
C LEU A 207 9.59 -3.74 -17.65
N CYS A 208 10.75 -4.16 -18.19
CA CYS A 208 12.03 -3.66 -17.69
C CYS A 208 12.27 -2.23 -18.22
N ARG A 209 13.16 -1.50 -17.56
CA ARG A 209 13.49 -0.12 -17.96
C ARG A 209 13.91 0.06 -19.43
N ARG A 210 14.42 -1.00 -20.07
CA ARG A 210 14.86 -0.93 -21.49
C ARG A 210 13.66 -0.97 -22.46
N HIS A 211 12.59 -1.66 -22.10
CA HIS A 211 11.40 -1.84 -22.95
C HIS A 211 10.22 -0.95 -22.53
N TYR A 212 10.39 -0.24 -21.43
CA TYR A 212 9.50 0.83 -20.93
C TYR A 212 9.84 2.21 -21.54
#